data_fb45f259c96c3348884a6381208d6a58
#
_entry.id   fb45f259c96c3348884a6381208d6a58
#
_cell.length_a   1.000
_cell.length_b   1.000
_cell.length_c   1.000
_cell.angle_alpha   90.00
_cell.angle_beta   90.00
_cell.angle_gamma   90.00
#
_symmetry.space_group_name_H-M   'P 1'
#
loop_
_entity.id
_entity.type
_entity.pdbx_description
1 polymer ?
#
loop_
_entity_poly.entity_id
_entity_poly.type
_entity_poly.pdbx_seq_one_letter_code
_entity_poly.pdbx_strand_id
1 'polypeptide(L)'
;MAVKVAINGFGRIGRLAFRQMFDAEGYEVVAINDLTSPKMLAHLLKYDSSQGKYKYADAVTAGEDSITVNGKEIKIYACADATQIPWAKHDVDVVLECTGFYTSKEKASAHLKAGAKKVVISAPAGNDLPTIVYNVNHKTLTKDDKVISAASCTTNCLAPMAKALNDLAPIKSGIMATIHAYTGDQMTLDGPQRKGDLRRSRAAAVNIVPNSTGAAKAIGLVIPELKGKLIGAAQRVPTPTGSTTLLFAVVDKEVTVDEVNAAMKAQATESFGYNEDEIVSSDIVGMRVGSLFDATQTMVSPIGNGQTQVQVVSWYDNENSYTSQMVRTIKYFAELG
;
A
#
# COMPACT_ATOMS: atom_id res chain seq x y z
N MET A 1 -0.03 -7.58 24.52
CA MET A 1 1.35 -7.04 24.44
C MET A 1 1.46 -6.28 23.11
N ALA A 2 2.34 -5.26 23.03
CA ALA A 2 2.57 -4.56 21.76
C ALA A 2 3.34 -5.47 20.79
N VAL A 3 3.00 -5.40 19.51
CA VAL A 3 3.70 -6.10 18.42
C VAL A 3 5.04 -5.42 18.18
N LYS A 4 6.12 -6.17 18.33
CA LYS A 4 7.49 -5.70 18.08
C LYS A 4 7.79 -5.73 16.60
N VAL A 5 7.90 -4.56 15.98
CA VAL A 5 8.11 -4.40 14.54
C VAL A 5 9.52 -3.89 14.27
N ALA A 6 10.24 -4.55 13.37
CA ALA A 6 11.45 -4.02 12.77
C ALA A 6 11.16 -3.58 11.33
N ILE A 7 11.85 -2.53 10.87
CA ILE A 7 11.67 -1.99 9.52
C ILE A 7 12.97 -2.18 8.74
N ASN A 8 12.91 -2.93 7.63
CA ASN A 8 14.00 -3.05 6.68
C ASN A 8 13.76 -2.13 5.47
N GLY A 9 14.56 -1.08 5.35
CA GLY A 9 14.37 0.00 4.39
C GLY A 9 13.56 1.18 4.96
N PHE A 10 14.24 2.25 5.29
CA PHE A 10 13.63 3.46 5.87
C PHE A 10 13.39 4.55 4.80
N GLY A 11 12.95 4.10 3.61
CA GLY A 11 12.51 4.94 2.50
C GLY A 11 11.15 5.60 2.78
N ARG A 12 10.42 5.99 1.73
CA ARG A 12 9.09 6.63 1.84
C ARG A 12 8.13 5.82 2.72
N ILE A 13 7.89 4.56 2.35
CA ILE A 13 6.92 3.70 3.03
C ILE A 13 7.37 3.34 4.45
N GLY A 14 8.66 2.99 4.63
CA GLY A 14 9.20 2.68 5.96
C GLY A 14 9.06 3.83 6.95
N ARG A 15 9.32 5.07 6.51
CA ARG A 15 9.15 6.27 7.37
C ARG A 15 7.69 6.56 7.69
N LEU A 16 6.77 6.39 6.73
CA LEU A 16 5.34 6.60 6.98
C LEU A 16 4.78 5.50 7.90
N ALA A 17 5.19 4.25 7.72
CA ALA A 17 4.85 3.17 8.64
C ALA A 17 5.35 3.45 10.06
N PHE A 18 6.60 3.92 10.18
CA PHE A 18 7.14 4.37 11.47
C PHE A 18 6.29 5.48 12.09
N ARG A 19 5.98 6.55 11.33
CA ARG A 19 5.15 7.66 11.82
C ARG A 19 3.76 7.22 12.29
N GLN A 20 3.21 6.17 11.68
CA GLN A 20 1.89 5.64 12.05
C GLN A 20 1.96 4.71 13.27
N MET A 21 3.01 3.90 13.41
CA MET A 21 3.14 2.92 14.48
C MET A 21 3.76 3.47 15.76
N PHE A 22 4.59 4.53 15.67
CA PHE A 22 5.45 4.97 16.78
C PHE A 22 4.69 5.25 18.08
N ASP A 23 3.50 5.83 18.00
CA ASP A 23 2.66 6.16 19.15
C ASP A 23 1.25 5.55 19.04
N ALA A 24 1.05 4.63 18.10
CA ALA A 24 -0.19 3.88 18.01
C ALA A 24 -0.20 2.75 19.05
N GLU A 25 -1.34 2.56 19.69
CA GLU A 25 -1.51 1.48 20.64
C GLU A 25 -1.36 0.11 19.96
N GLY A 26 -0.63 -0.77 20.61
CA GLY A 26 -0.41 -2.13 20.15
C GLY A 26 0.79 -2.33 19.22
N TYR A 27 1.64 -1.32 19.02
CA TYR A 27 2.88 -1.42 18.25
C TYR A 27 4.10 -0.95 19.03
N GLU A 28 5.24 -1.56 18.74
CA GLU A 28 6.54 -1.11 19.17
C GLU A 28 7.55 -1.25 18.03
N VAL A 29 8.04 -0.13 17.48
CA VAL A 29 9.16 -0.16 16.54
C VAL A 29 10.44 -0.33 17.34
N VAL A 30 11.11 -1.47 17.17
CA VAL A 30 12.27 -1.88 17.99
C VAL A 30 13.60 -1.67 17.29
N ALA A 31 13.66 -1.72 15.97
CA ALA A 31 14.87 -1.51 15.19
C ALA A 31 14.57 -1.14 13.73
N ILE A 32 15.54 -0.51 13.08
CA ILE A 32 15.50 -0.17 11.66
C ILE A 32 16.80 -0.68 11.02
N ASN A 33 16.73 -1.14 9.78
CA ASN A 33 17.90 -1.38 8.93
C ASN A 33 17.79 -0.52 7.68
N ASP A 34 18.83 0.28 7.41
CA ASP A 34 18.96 1.07 6.18
C ASP A 34 20.44 1.37 5.93
N LEU A 35 20.88 1.40 4.67
CA LEU A 35 22.29 1.64 4.31
C LEU A 35 22.67 3.12 4.40
N THR A 36 21.71 4.00 4.66
CA THR A 36 21.91 5.44 4.80
C THR A 36 22.25 5.81 6.24
N SER A 37 22.99 6.92 6.45
CA SER A 37 23.39 7.36 7.78
C SER A 37 22.21 7.74 8.68
N PRO A 38 22.29 7.52 10.02
CA PRO A 38 21.24 7.92 10.96
C PRO A 38 20.89 9.42 10.87
N LYS A 39 21.86 10.28 10.62
CA LYS A 39 21.65 11.74 10.42
C LYS A 39 20.72 12.02 9.23
N MET A 40 20.93 11.34 8.09
CA MET A 40 20.07 11.49 6.91
C MET A 40 18.66 10.93 7.17
N LEU A 41 18.59 9.76 7.81
CA LEU A 41 17.30 9.13 8.14
C LEU A 41 16.49 9.98 9.11
N ALA A 42 17.12 10.54 10.15
CA ALA A 42 16.47 11.45 11.08
C ALA A 42 15.97 12.72 10.38
N HIS A 43 16.77 13.31 9.48
CA HIS A 43 16.37 14.49 8.70
C HIS A 43 15.12 14.19 7.84
N LEU A 44 15.14 13.10 7.10
CA LEU A 44 14.04 12.70 6.23
C LEU A 44 12.79 12.23 7.02
N LEU A 45 12.97 11.78 8.27
CA LEU A 45 11.84 11.50 9.16
C LEU A 45 11.17 12.80 9.64
N LYS A 46 11.95 13.86 9.92
CA LYS A 46 11.44 15.17 10.34
C LYS A 46 10.62 15.85 9.26
N TYR A 47 11.16 15.89 8.04
CA TYR A 47 10.64 16.71 6.95
C TYR A 47 10.27 15.84 5.76
N ASP A 48 9.07 16.02 5.28
CA ASP A 48 8.53 15.28 4.15
C ASP A 48 7.77 16.24 3.24
N SER A 49 8.20 16.34 1.98
CA SER A 49 7.64 17.29 1.02
C SER A 49 6.20 16.96 0.61
N SER A 50 5.82 15.68 0.68
CA SER A 50 4.47 15.22 0.31
C SER A 50 3.54 15.09 1.51
N GLN A 51 4.07 14.66 2.66
CA GLN A 51 3.29 14.31 3.86
C GLN A 51 3.48 15.32 5.02
N GLY A 52 4.26 16.37 4.78
CA GLY A 52 4.48 17.44 5.76
C GLY A 52 5.41 17.08 6.91
N LYS A 53 5.65 18.09 7.76
CA LYS A 53 6.51 17.96 8.94
C LYS A 53 5.96 16.89 9.90
N TYR A 54 6.84 16.00 10.38
CA TYR A 54 6.46 15.00 11.39
C TYR A 54 6.10 15.68 12.72
N LYS A 55 5.04 15.21 13.37
CA LYS A 55 4.58 15.82 14.63
C LYS A 55 5.63 15.85 15.73
N TYR A 56 6.58 14.92 15.75
CA TYR A 56 7.72 14.88 16.66
C TYR A 56 9.02 15.41 16.05
N ALA A 57 8.97 16.16 14.95
CA ALA A 57 10.18 16.61 14.24
C ALA A 57 11.18 17.33 15.16
N ASP A 58 10.69 18.14 16.11
CA ASP A 58 11.55 18.89 17.02
C ASP A 58 12.14 18.02 18.16
N ALA A 59 11.61 16.80 18.35
CA ALA A 59 12.07 15.80 19.31
C ALA A 59 12.76 14.60 18.62
N VAL A 60 13.18 14.74 17.34
CA VAL A 60 13.98 13.73 16.62
C VAL A 60 15.44 14.14 16.63
N THR A 61 16.33 13.26 17.09
CA THR A 61 17.79 13.42 17.01
C THR A 61 18.45 12.18 16.40
N ALA A 62 19.66 12.33 15.90
CA ALA A 62 20.48 11.22 15.39
C ALA A 62 21.62 10.95 16.33
N GLY A 63 21.83 9.69 16.70
CA GLY A 63 23.02 9.16 17.32
C GLY A 63 24.03 8.65 16.28
N GLU A 64 25.05 7.93 16.72
CA GLU A 64 26.04 7.29 15.84
C GLU A 64 25.41 6.15 15.02
N ASP A 65 24.61 5.30 15.67
CA ASP A 65 23.93 4.14 15.09
C ASP A 65 22.47 4.02 15.56
N SER A 66 21.84 5.16 15.84
CA SER A 66 20.46 5.24 16.32
C SER A 66 19.77 6.53 15.87
N ILE A 67 18.45 6.53 15.97
CA ILE A 67 17.65 7.75 16.02
C ILE A 67 16.87 7.76 17.33
N THR A 68 16.76 8.93 17.95
CA THR A 68 15.89 9.12 19.10
C THR A 68 14.68 9.94 18.71
N VAL A 69 13.50 9.47 19.02
CA VAL A 69 12.23 10.15 18.75
C VAL A 69 11.46 10.27 20.06
N ASN A 70 11.15 11.49 20.44
CA ASN A 70 10.40 11.77 21.68
C ASN A 70 10.95 11.01 22.90
N GLY A 71 12.28 10.98 23.05
CA GLY A 71 12.99 10.31 24.13
C GLY A 71 13.17 8.79 23.98
N LYS A 72 12.55 8.16 22.99
CA LYS A 72 12.74 6.73 22.70
C LYS A 72 13.84 6.53 21.64
N GLU A 73 14.90 5.83 22.02
CA GLU A 73 15.98 5.46 21.11
C GLU A 73 15.61 4.23 20.30
N ILE A 74 15.83 4.28 18.97
CA ILE A 74 15.64 3.17 18.02
C ILE A 74 16.97 2.88 17.33
N LYS A 75 17.45 1.65 17.47
CA LYS A 75 18.68 1.19 16.86
C LYS A 75 18.59 1.15 15.35
N ILE A 76 19.64 1.60 14.67
CA ILE A 76 19.79 1.52 13.22
C ILE A 76 20.93 0.57 12.89
N TYR A 77 20.63 -0.39 12.02
CA TYR A 77 21.60 -1.28 11.41
C TYR A 77 21.84 -0.85 9.96
N ALA A 78 23.03 -1.17 9.42
CA ALA A 78 23.42 -0.87 8.04
C ALA A 78 23.90 -2.15 7.33
N CYS A 79 23.11 -3.21 7.41
CA CYS A 79 23.43 -4.51 6.82
C CYS A 79 22.79 -4.63 5.44
N ALA A 80 23.61 -4.89 4.40
CA ALA A 80 23.10 -5.13 3.05
C ALA A 80 22.48 -6.53 2.91
N ASP A 81 23.01 -7.52 3.64
CA ASP A 81 22.50 -8.88 3.67
C ASP A 81 21.53 -9.03 4.86
N ALA A 82 20.26 -9.29 4.54
CA ALA A 82 19.21 -9.43 5.54
C ALA A 82 19.43 -10.58 6.52
N THR A 83 20.20 -11.60 6.17
CA THR A 83 20.55 -12.72 7.07
C THR A 83 21.50 -12.29 8.21
N GLN A 84 22.19 -11.17 8.05
CA GLN A 84 23.15 -10.63 9.01
C GLN A 84 22.53 -9.61 9.98
N ILE A 85 21.28 -9.22 9.77
CA ILE A 85 20.62 -8.25 10.64
C ILE A 85 20.21 -8.96 11.94
N PRO A 86 20.60 -8.47 13.13
CA PRO A 86 20.41 -9.22 14.37
C PRO A 86 18.98 -9.07 14.93
N TRP A 87 17.96 -9.46 14.18
CA TRP A 87 16.54 -9.37 14.60
C TRP A 87 16.24 -10.15 15.87
N ALA A 88 16.93 -11.28 16.07
CA ALA A 88 16.81 -12.10 17.28
C ALA A 88 17.11 -11.32 18.58
N LYS A 89 18.02 -10.32 18.54
CA LYS A 89 18.36 -9.49 19.70
C LYS A 89 17.20 -8.61 20.18
N HIS A 90 16.22 -8.35 19.31
CA HIS A 90 15.08 -7.47 19.56
C HIS A 90 13.76 -8.25 19.74
N ASP A 91 13.80 -9.59 19.70
CA ASP A 91 12.60 -10.44 19.76
C ASP A 91 11.51 -9.95 18.78
N VAL A 92 11.89 -9.77 17.51
CA VAL A 92 11.05 -9.16 16.47
C VAL A 92 9.90 -10.09 16.11
N ASP A 93 8.67 -9.63 16.30
CA ASP A 93 7.48 -10.35 15.87
C ASP A 93 7.28 -10.27 14.36
N VAL A 94 7.43 -9.06 13.79
CA VAL A 94 7.24 -8.84 12.36
C VAL A 94 8.33 -7.94 11.80
N VAL A 95 8.99 -8.38 10.74
CA VAL A 95 9.78 -7.47 9.88
C VAL A 95 8.89 -6.90 8.80
N LEU A 96 8.85 -5.58 8.70
CA LEU A 96 8.31 -4.86 7.57
C LEU A 96 9.40 -4.65 6.53
N GLU A 97 9.29 -5.34 5.40
CA GLU A 97 10.25 -5.28 4.29
C GLU A 97 9.86 -4.17 3.30
N CYS A 98 10.61 -3.07 3.28
CA CYS A 98 10.36 -1.87 2.49
C CYS A 98 11.49 -1.51 1.51
N THR A 99 12.51 -2.37 1.32
CA THR A 99 13.66 -2.06 0.45
C THR A 99 13.36 -2.23 -1.03
N GLY A 100 12.36 -3.07 -1.37
CA GLY A 100 12.09 -3.49 -2.74
C GLY A 100 13.07 -4.52 -3.31
N PHE A 101 14.02 -5.03 -2.51
CA PHE A 101 14.98 -6.08 -2.92
C PHE A 101 14.51 -7.49 -2.55
N TYR A 102 13.82 -7.66 -1.43
CA TYR A 102 13.36 -8.94 -0.91
C TYR A 102 11.88 -9.17 -1.24
N THR A 103 11.53 -9.08 -2.53
CA THR A 103 10.14 -9.12 -3.03
C THR A 103 9.72 -10.51 -3.52
N SER A 104 10.18 -11.58 -2.86
CA SER A 104 9.70 -12.94 -3.05
C SER A 104 9.74 -13.69 -1.72
N LYS A 105 8.99 -14.78 -1.60
CA LYS A 105 8.98 -15.63 -0.41
C LYS A 105 10.39 -16.10 -0.05
N GLU A 106 11.12 -16.61 -1.05
CA GLU A 106 12.49 -17.08 -0.88
C GLU A 106 13.41 -16.00 -0.32
N LYS A 107 13.47 -14.84 -0.96
CA LYS A 107 14.32 -13.73 -0.53
C LYS A 107 13.93 -13.19 0.84
N ALA A 108 12.65 -12.93 1.07
CA ALA A 108 12.16 -12.39 2.33
C ALA A 108 12.34 -13.35 3.51
N SER A 109 12.43 -14.66 3.26
CA SER A 109 12.76 -15.65 4.29
C SER A 109 14.14 -15.46 4.91
N ALA A 110 15.02 -14.61 4.34
CA ALA A 110 16.28 -14.18 4.96
C ALA A 110 16.04 -13.54 6.34
N HIS A 111 14.96 -12.79 6.50
CA HIS A 111 14.59 -12.18 7.79
C HIS A 111 14.18 -13.21 8.84
N LEU A 112 13.55 -14.34 8.43
CA LEU A 112 13.24 -15.43 9.35
C LEU A 112 14.53 -16.11 9.85
N LYS A 113 15.51 -16.30 8.96
CA LYS A 113 16.84 -16.83 9.31
C LYS A 113 17.58 -15.90 10.28
N ALA A 114 17.35 -14.60 10.18
CA ALA A 114 17.89 -13.57 11.06
C ALA A 114 17.16 -13.47 12.43
N GLY A 115 16.11 -14.26 12.64
CA GLY A 115 15.41 -14.39 13.92
C GLY A 115 14.08 -13.63 14.04
N ALA A 116 13.54 -13.10 12.94
CA ALA A 116 12.17 -12.58 12.93
C ALA A 116 11.15 -13.72 12.91
N LYS A 117 10.00 -13.54 13.57
CA LYS A 117 8.93 -14.56 13.60
C LYS A 117 8.11 -14.56 12.31
N LYS A 118 7.85 -13.37 11.75
CA LYS A 118 7.03 -13.15 10.54
C LYS A 118 7.59 -12.01 9.68
N VAL A 119 7.22 -11.98 8.40
CA VAL A 119 7.63 -10.93 7.43
C VAL A 119 6.43 -10.44 6.64
N VAL A 120 6.27 -9.12 6.54
CA VAL A 120 5.32 -8.44 5.65
C VAL A 120 6.11 -7.70 4.58
N ILE A 121 5.91 -8.08 3.32
CA ILE A 121 6.55 -7.42 2.16
C ILE A 121 5.67 -6.28 1.69
N SER A 122 6.22 -5.07 1.62
CA SER A 122 5.52 -3.85 1.17
C SER A 122 5.43 -3.71 -0.36
N ALA A 123 5.27 -4.81 -1.07
CA ALA A 123 5.19 -4.87 -2.52
C ALA A 123 4.51 -6.16 -3.00
N PRO A 124 4.01 -6.24 -4.24
CA PRO A 124 3.66 -7.51 -4.86
C PRO A 124 4.86 -8.45 -4.87
N ALA A 125 4.67 -9.72 -4.48
CA ALA A 125 5.79 -10.63 -4.17
C ALA A 125 5.63 -12.05 -4.76
N GLY A 126 4.96 -12.18 -5.88
CA GLY A 126 4.73 -13.48 -6.55
C GLY A 126 3.41 -14.13 -6.15
N ASN A 127 3.24 -15.41 -6.48
CA ASN A 127 2.00 -16.16 -6.28
C ASN A 127 2.19 -17.35 -5.31
N ASP A 128 3.38 -17.50 -4.72
CA ASP A 128 3.76 -18.58 -3.82
C ASP A 128 3.64 -18.21 -2.33
N LEU A 129 3.06 -17.04 -2.06
CA LEU A 129 2.76 -16.54 -0.72
C LEU A 129 1.43 -15.79 -0.73
N PRO A 130 0.75 -15.66 0.44
CA PRO A 130 -0.49 -14.91 0.54
C PRO A 130 -0.29 -13.44 0.15
N THR A 131 -1.16 -12.93 -0.73
CA THR A 131 -1.28 -11.51 -1.06
C THR A 131 -2.50 -10.96 -0.36
N ILE A 132 -2.30 -9.99 0.53
CA ILE A 132 -3.32 -9.52 1.48
C ILE A 132 -3.69 -8.06 1.22
N VAL A 133 -4.98 -7.82 1.16
CA VAL A 133 -5.61 -6.51 1.31
C VAL A 133 -6.44 -6.54 2.60
N TYR A 134 -6.07 -5.71 3.57
CA TYR A 134 -6.78 -5.65 4.84
C TYR A 134 -8.25 -5.31 4.62
N ASN A 135 -9.11 -5.93 5.40
CA ASN A 135 -10.58 -5.84 5.30
C ASN A 135 -11.22 -6.43 4.02
N VAL A 136 -10.41 -7.06 3.15
CA VAL A 136 -10.94 -7.83 2.00
C VAL A 136 -10.68 -9.32 2.21
N ASN A 137 -9.43 -9.72 2.32
CA ASN A 137 -9.06 -11.13 2.46
C ASN A 137 -8.10 -11.43 3.63
N HIS A 138 -7.85 -10.49 4.55
CA HIS A 138 -6.92 -10.70 5.67
C HIS A 138 -7.30 -11.91 6.55
N LYS A 139 -8.60 -12.25 6.61
CA LYS A 139 -9.11 -13.41 7.37
C LYS A 139 -8.73 -14.78 6.76
N THR A 140 -8.14 -14.79 5.56
CA THR A 140 -7.60 -16.02 4.97
C THR A 140 -6.24 -16.42 5.53
N LEU A 141 -5.58 -15.50 6.24
CA LEU A 141 -4.31 -15.77 6.92
C LEU A 141 -4.48 -16.77 8.06
N THR A 142 -3.46 -17.60 8.24
CA THR A 142 -3.36 -18.60 9.29
C THR A 142 -2.10 -18.39 10.13
N LYS A 143 -2.01 -19.04 11.28
CA LYS A 143 -0.81 -19.05 12.14
C LYS A 143 0.43 -19.66 11.47
N ASP A 144 0.22 -20.49 10.44
CA ASP A 144 1.31 -21.19 9.74
C ASP A 144 1.97 -20.30 8.67
N ASP A 145 1.30 -19.21 8.27
CA ASP A 145 1.88 -18.21 7.37
C ASP A 145 3.02 -17.47 8.09
N LYS A 146 4.17 -17.34 7.41
CA LYS A 146 5.35 -16.66 7.95
C LYS A 146 5.79 -15.49 7.11
N VAL A 147 5.51 -15.49 5.81
CA VAL A 147 5.85 -14.43 4.86
C VAL A 147 4.63 -14.11 4.02
N ILE A 148 4.22 -12.85 4.00
CA ILE A 148 3.07 -12.38 3.23
C ILE A 148 3.42 -11.12 2.43
N SER A 149 2.65 -10.86 1.38
CA SER A 149 2.66 -9.59 0.64
C SER A 149 1.47 -8.72 1.06
N ALA A 150 1.71 -7.45 1.35
CA ALA A 150 0.64 -6.45 1.54
C ALA A 150 0.12 -5.87 0.20
N ALA A 151 0.35 -6.57 -0.92
CA ALA A 151 -0.03 -6.16 -2.27
C ALA A 151 0.59 -4.81 -2.71
N SER A 152 -0.06 -4.08 -3.61
CA SER A 152 0.31 -2.72 -4.01
C SER A 152 -0.70 -1.69 -3.51
N CYS A 153 -0.33 -0.42 -3.53
CA CYS A 153 -1.24 0.69 -3.21
C CYS A 153 -2.50 0.68 -4.09
N THR A 154 -2.34 0.46 -5.39
CA THR A 154 -3.46 0.39 -6.34
C THR A 154 -4.34 -0.84 -6.07
N THR A 155 -3.77 -2.00 -5.72
CA THR A 155 -4.56 -3.20 -5.35
C THR A 155 -5.35 -2.96 -4.08
N ASN A 156 -4.78 -2.27 -3.08
CA ASN A 156 -5.47 -1.90 -1.84
C ASN A 156 -6.63 -0.91 -2.07
N CYS A 157 -6.52 -0.05 -3.08
CA CYS A 157 -7.62 0.83 -3.49
C CYS A 157 -8.71 0.08 -4.28
N LEU A 158 -8.30 -0.72 -5.27
CA LEU A 158 -9.22 -1.42 -6.18
C LEU A 158 -10.04 -2.51 -5.47
N ALA A 159 -9.42 -3.30 -4.60
CA ALA A 159 -10.02 -4.53 -4.09
C ALA A 159 -11.31 -4.30 -3.29
N PRO A 160 -11.40 -3.39 -2.31
CA PRO A 160 -12.66 -3.19 -1.58
C PRO A 160 -13.79 -2.67 -2.48
N MET A 161 -13.49 -1.75 -3.40
CA MET A 161 -14.45 -1.22 -4.37
C MET A 161 -14.95 -2.31 -5.33
N ALA A 162 -14.03 -3.11 -5.88
CA ALA A 162 -14.38 -4.22 -6.79
C ALA A 162 -15.15 -5.32 -6.06
N LYS A 163 -14.83 -5.59 -4.78
CA LYS A 163 -15.58 -6.55 -3.96
C LYS A 163 -17.01 -6.07 -3.73
N ALA A 164 -17.19 -4.83 -3.29
CA ALA A 164 -18.53 -4.27 -3.05
C ALA A 164 -19.39 -4.28 -4.30
N LEU A 165 -18.84 -3.93 -5.47
CA LEU A 165 -19.54 -4.01 -6.74
C LEU A 165 -19.88 -5.46 -7.12
N ASN A 166 -18.94 -6.39 -6.97
CA ASN A 166 -19.15 -7.80 -7.32
C ASN A 166 -20.16 -8.49 -6.39
N ASP A 167 -20.23 -8.09 -5.12
CA ASP A 167 -21.21 -8.59 -4.15
C ASP A 167 -22.64 -8.08 -4.48
N LEU A 168 -22.79 -6.85 -4.98
CA LEU A 168 -24.06 -6.29 -5.45
C LEU A 168 -24.50 -6.94 -6.76
N ALA A 169 -23.60 -7.02 -7.72
CA ALA A 169 -23.83 -7.47 -9.07
C ALA A 169 -22.58 -8.14 -9.64
N PRO A 170 -22.61 -9.45 -9.98
CA PRO A 170 -21.43 -10.17 -10.38
C PRO A 170 -20.74 -9.52 -11.59
N ILE A 171 -19.45 -9.19 -11.43
CA ILE A 171 -18.63 -8.63 -12.51
C ILE A 171 -18.31 -9.72 -13.53
N LYS A 172 -18.67 -9.49 -14.79
CA LYS A 172 -18.33 -10.36 -15.92
C LYS A 172 -16.98 -10.04 -16.50
N SER A 173 -16.71 -8.76 -16.73
CA SER A 173 -15.44 -8.26 -17.25
C SER A 173 -15.26 -6.81 -16.85
N GLY A 174 -14.02 -6.31 -16.91
CA GLY A 174 -13.79 -4.90 -16.62
C GLY A 174 -12.40 -4.42 -17.02
N ILE A 175 -12.29 -3.11 -17.11
CA ILE A 175 -11.02 -2.41 -17.33
C ILE A 175 -10.83 -1.48 -16.12
N MET A 176 -9.70 -1.61 -15.44
CA MET A 176 -9.31 -0.62 -14.45
C MET A 176 -8.27 0.33 -15.01
N ALA A 177 -8.40 1.58 -14.70
CA ALA A 177 -7.38 2.60 -14.95
C ALA A 177 -6.99 3.25 -13.63
N THR A 178 -5.70 3.50 -13.41
CA THR A 178 -5.30 4.36 -12.30
C THR A 178 -4.58 5.59 -12.81
N ILE A 179 -5.06 6.75 -12.39
CA ILE A 179 -4.36 8.03 -12.53
C ILE A 179 -3.52 8.19 -11.28
N HIS A 180 -2.23 7.98 -11.41
CA HIS A 180 -1.34 7.72 -10.28
C HIS A 180 -0.29 8.83 -10.14
N ALA A 181 -0.06 9.29 -8.92
CA ALA A 181 1.06 10.17 -8.62
C ALA A 181 2.39 9.53 -9.04
N TYR A 182 3.40 10.33 -9.36
CA TYR A 182 4.75 9.80 -9.62
C TYR A 182 5.34 9.17 -8.36
N THR A 183 6.26 8.24 -8.54
CA THR A 183 6.93 7.54 -7.42
C THR A 183 8.44 7.50 -7.65
N GLY A 184 9.21 7.19 -6.60
CA GLY A 184 10.67 7.21 -6.61
C GLY A 184 11.36 6.23 -7.56
N ASP A 185 10.61 5.42 -8.30
CA ASP A 185 11.12 4.56 -9.37
C ASP A 185 11.15 5.27 -10.75
N GLN A 186 10.62 6.49 -10.83
CA GLN A 186 10.70 7.37 -12.00
C GLN A 186 11.87 8.35 -11.86
N MET A 187 12.35 8.86 -12.99
CA MET A 187 13.44 9.84 -12.99
C MET A 187 12.92 11.25 -12.73
N THR A 188 13.69 12.05 -12.00
CA THR A 188 13.39 13.48 -11.78
C THR A 188 13.56 14.26 -13.07
N LEU A 189 14.68 14.07 -13.77
CA LEU A 189 14.96 14.53 -15.13
C LEU A 189 15.16 13.32 -16.04
N ASP A 190 15.16 13.53 -17.37
CA ASP A 190 15.42 12.45 -18.32
C ASP A 190 16.76 11.76 -18.03
N GLY A 191 16.72 10.46 -17.82
CA GLY A 191 17.91 9.69 -17.48
C GLY A 191 17.63 8.18 -17.42
N PRO A 192 18.68 7.34 -17.39
CA PRO A 192 18.54 5.90 -17.42
C PRO A 192 17.89 5.36 -16.14
N GLN A 193 16.73 4.77 -16.27
CA GLN A 193 16.02 4.11 -15.17
C GLN A 193 16.64 2.71 -14.90
N ARG A 194 16.78 2.35 -13.62
CA ARG A 194 17.51 1.14 -13.18
C ARG A 194 17.08 -0.19 -13.82
N LYS A 195 15.79 -0.31 -14.21
CA LYS A 195 15.22 -1.52 -14.83
C LYS A 195 15.09 -1.39 -16.34
N GLY A 196 15.59 -0.29 -16.94
CA GLY A 196 15.54 -0.07 -18.39
C GLY A 196 14.16 0.31 -18.94
N ASP A 197 13.23 0.74 -18.11
CA ASP A 197 11.91 1.21 -18.56
C ASP A 197 12.05 2.59 -19.22
N LEU A 198 11.85 2.65 -20.55
CA LEU A 198 12.04 3.87 -21.33
C LEU A 198 11.08 5.00 -20.96
N ARG A 199 9.85 4.68 -20.57
CA ARG A 199 8.87 5.69 -20.15
C ARG A 199 9.16 6.24 -18.77
N ARG A 200 9.55 5.39 -17.81
CA ARG A 200 9.97 5.82 -16.47
C ARG A 200 11.33 6.51 -16.45
N SER A 201 12.08 6.46 -17.55
CA SER A 201 13.31 7.22 -17.78
C SER A 201 13.06 8.70 -18.06
N ARG A 202 11.81 9.10 -18.29
CA ARG A 202 11.45 10.50 -18.57
C ARG A 202 11.11 11.24 -17.26
N ALA A 203 11.27 12.57 -17.31
CA ALA A 203 11.05 13.47 -16.19
C ALA A 203 9.62 13.36 -15.63
N ALA A 204 9.48 12.95 -14.37
CA ALA A 204 8.21 12.60 -13.76
C ALA A 204 7.28 13.79 -13.53
N ALA A 205 7.85 14.95 -13.17
CA ALA A 205 7.07 16.13 -12.75
C ALA A 205 6.50 16.97 -13.91
N VAL A 206 6.77 16.59 -15.18
CA VAL A 206 6.34 17.37 -16.37
C VAL A 206 5.66 16.51 -17.44
N ASN A 207 5.46 15.20 -17.17
CA ASN A 207 4.91 14.27 -18.15
C ASN A 207 3.74 13.45 -17.59
N ILE A 208 2.77 13.14 -18.45
CA ILE A 208 1.89 11.99 -18.26
C ILE A 208 2.65 10.76 -18.79
N VAL A 209 2.91 9.78 -17.91
CA VAL A 209 3.74 8.62 -18.24
C VAL A 209 2.89 7.33 -18.20
N PRO A 210 2.55 6.76 -19.38
CA PRO A 210 1.83 5.48 -19.44
C PRO A 210 2.67 4.35 -18.83
N ASN A 211 2.05 3.54 -17.98
CA ASN A 211 2.69 2.42 -17.31
C ASN A 211 1.78 1.19 -17.29
N SER A 212 2.37 0.02 -17.27
CA SER A 212 1.66 -1.20 -16.90
C SER A 212 1.34 -1.19 -15.40
N THR A 213 0.26 -1.84 -15.02
CA THR A 213 -0.05 -2.12 -13.62
C THR A 213 -0.32 -3.61 -13.41
N GLY A 214 0.23 -4.17 -12.34
CA GLY A 214 -0.07 -5.53 -11.91
C GLY A 214 -1.38 -5.64 -11.11
N ALA A 215 -2.03 -4.53 -10.77
CA ALA A 215 -3.18 -4.52 -9.86
C ALA A 215 -4.37 -5.33 -10.39
N ALA A 216 -4.67 -5.24 -11.70
CA ALA A 216 -5.74 -6.01 -12.32
C ALA A 216 -5.49 -7.54 -12.29
N LYS A 217 -4.23 -7.96 -12.39
CA LYS A 217 -3.86 -9.39 -12.24
C LYS A 217 -3.87 -9.81 -10.78
N ALA A 218 -3.38 -8.94 -9.89
CA ALA A 218 -3.30 -9.21 -8.46
C ALA A 218 -4.68 -9.31 -7.80
N ILE A 219 -5.72 -8.71 -8.39
CA ILE A 219 -7.08 -8.79 -7.85
C ILE A 219 -7.57 -10.23 -7.69
N GLY A 220 -7.22 -11.11 -8.62
CA GLY A 220 -7.57 -12.53 -8.56
C GLY A 220 -6.86 -13.33 -7.46
N LEU A 221 -5.80 -12.77 -6.83
CA LEU A 221 -5.16 -13.34 -5.65
C LEU A 221 -5.89 -12.92 -4.36
N VAL A 222 -6.61 -11.80 -4.41
CA VAL A 222 -7.31 -11.21 -3.28
C VAL A 222 -8.80 -11.57 -3.29
N ILE A 223 -9.39 -11.58 -4.50
CA ILE A 223 -10.79 -11.90 -4.78
C ILE A 223 -10.80 -12.97 -5.88
N PRO A 224 -10.79 -14.27 -5.54
CA PRO A 224 -10.66 -15.36 -6.53
C PRO A 224 -11.72 -15.34 -7.64
N GLU A 225 -12.93 -14.86 -7.34
CA GLU A 225 -14.05 -14.76 -8.28
C GLU A 225 -13.77 -13.77 -9.43
N LEU A 226 -12.83 -12.84 -9.24
CA LEU A 226 -12.42 -11.85 -10.24
C LEU A 226 -11.19 -12.28 -11.06
N LYS A 227 -10.68 -13.50 -10.83
CA LYS A 227 -9.51 -13.99 -11.57
C LYS A 227 -9.76 -14.01 -13.08
N GLY A 228 -8.94 -13.28 -13.83
CA GLY A 228 -9.02 -13.20 -15.29
C GLY A 228 -10.11 -12.29 -15.85
N LYS A 229 -10.95 -11.68 -14.98
CA LYS A 229 -12.05 -10.80 -15.42
C LYS A 229 -11.62 -9.34 -15.63
N LEU A 230 -10.51 -8.92 -15.02
CA LEU A 230 -10.04 -7.55 -15.11
C LEU A 230 -8.72 -7.42 -15.84
N ILE A 231 -8.63 -6.40 -16.70
CA ILE A 231 -7.38 -5.90 -17.26
C ILE A 231 -7.15 -4.46 -16.79
N GLY A 232 -5.94 -3.91 -16.94
CA GLY A 232 -5.73 -2.55 -16.47
C GLY A 232 -4.44 -1.89 -16.92
N ALA A 233 -4.44 -0.55 -16.81
CA ALA A 233 -3.33 0.33 -17.12
C ALA A 233 -3.18 1.41 -16.06
N ALA A 234 -2.02 2.05 -16.03
CA ALA A 234 -1.73 3.20 -15.19
C ALA A 234 -1.26 4.38 -16.04
N GLN A 235 -1.66 5.58 -15.64
CA GLN A 235 -1.11 6.84 -16.12
C GLN A 235 -0.46 7.56 -14.95
N ARG A 236 0.86 7.74 -14.97
CA ARG A 236 1.55 8.55 -13.97
C ARG A 236 1.43 10.02 -14.34
N VAL A 237 1.04 10.85 -13.38
CA VAL A 237 0.78 12.28 -13.56
C VAL A 237 1.69 13.13 -12.67
N PRO A 238 1.89 14.42 -12.98
CA PRO A 238 2.77 15.33 -12.23
C PRO A 238 2.20 15.75 -10.85
N THR A 239 1.84 14.79 -10.01
CA THR A 239 1.45 15.02 -8.61
C THR A 239 2.34 14.19 -7.69
N PRO A 240 2.79 14.73 -6.53
CA PRO A 240 3.72 14.05 -5.64
C PRO A 240 3.08 12.89 -4.87
N THR A 241 1.79 13.00 -4.55
CA THR A 241 0.95 11.97 -3.92
C THR A 241 -0.52 12.27 -4.18
N GLY A 242 -1.39 11.31 -3.94
CA GLY A 242 -2.81 11.43 -4.28
C GLY A 242 -3.11 10.84 -5.66
N SER A 243 -3.76 9.70 -5.67
CA SER A 243 -4.06 8.90 -6.86
C SER A 243 -5.54 8.50 -6.87
N THR A 244 -6.05 8.16 -8.04
CA THR A 244 -7.42 7.63 -8.19
C THR A 244 -7.42 6.37 -9.04
N THR A 245 -8.32 5.44 -8.70
CA THR A 245 -8.58 4.22 -9.48
C THR A 245 -10.00 4.26 -10.00
N LEU A 246 -10.14 4.09 -11.31
CA LEU A 246 -11.41 3.95 -12.02
C LEU A 246 -11.57 2.47 -12.38
N LEU A 247 -12.74 1.92 -12.12
CA LEU A 247 -13.13 0.60 -12.58
C LEU A 247 -14.35 0.73 -13.50
N PHE A 248 -14.16 0.37 -14.77
CA PHE A 248 -15.22 0.23 -15.74
C PHE A 248 -15.54 -1.26 -15.83
N ALA A 249 -16.74 -1.65 -15.43
CA ALA A 249 -17.13 -3.05 -15.37
C ALA A 249 -18.45 -3.31 -16.09
N VAL A 250 -18.57 -4.47 -16.70
CA VAL A 250 -19.86 -5.05 -17.10
C VAL A 250 -20.28 -5.99 -15.98
N VAL A 251 -21.45 -5.73 -15.42
CA VAL A 251 -22.06 -6.56 -14.37
C VAL A 251 -23.28 -7.32 -14.90
N ASP A 252 -23.51 -8.51 -14.34
CA ASP A 252 -24.57 -9.43 -14.76
C ASP A 252 -25.86 -9.17 -13.94
N LYS A 253 -26.29 -7.93 -13.92
CA LYS A 253 -27.51 -7.45 -13.25
C LYS A 253 -27.82 -6.04 -13.73
N GLU A 254 -29.10 -5.69 -13.81
CA GLU A 254 -29.54 -4.31 -13.94
C GLU A 254 -29.38 -3.61 -12.58
N VAL A 255 -28.66 -2.49 -12.57
CA VAL A 255 -28.42 -1.68 -11.38
C VAL A 255 -28.54 -0.20 -11.69
N THR A 256 -28.89 0.59 -10.70
CA THR A 256 -28.94 2.07 -10.74
C THR A 256 -27.75 2.68 -10.01
N VAL A 257 -27.50 3.98 -10.22
CA VAL A 257 -26.48 4.74 -9.48
C VAL A 257 -26.72 4.67 -7.98
N ASP A 258 -27.98 4.83 -7.55
CA ASP A 258 -28.35 4.81 -6.13
C ASP A 258 -28.09 3.44 -5.49
N GLU A 259 -28.40 2.34 -6.19
CA GLU A 259 -28.12 0.98 -5.70
C GLU A 259 -26.60 0.73 -5.58
N VAL A 260 -25.82 1.17 -6.55
CA VAL A 260 -24.35 1.07 -6.50
C VAL A 260 -23.80 1.88 -5.32
N ASN A 261 -24.18 3.14 -5.20
CA ASN A 261 -23.74 4.02 -4.11
C ASN A 261 -24.16 3.50 -2.74
N ALA A 262 -25.39 2.99 -2.60
CA ALA A 262 -25.88 2.39 -1.36
C ALA A 262 -25.08 1.13 -0.98
N ALA A 263 -24.74 0.27 -1.96
CA ALA A 263 -23.93 -0.92 -1.71
C ALA A 263 -22.51 -0.55 -1.26
N MET A 264 -21.89 0.47 -1.86
CA MET A 264 -20.58 0.98 -1.45
C MET A 264 -20.63 1.56 -0.03
N LYS A 265 -21.66 2.36 0.28
CA LYS A 265 -21.86 2.97 1.60
C LYS A 265 -22.07 1.92 2.69
N ALA A 266 -22.79 0.85 2.39
CA ALA A 266 -23.03 -0.25 3.32
C ALA A 266 -21.75 -1.06 3.65
N GLN A 267 -20.75 -1.04 2.78
CA GLN A 267 -19.44 -1.70 2.96
C GLN A 267 -18.39 -0.78 3.60
N ALA A 268 -18.76 0.46 3.95
CA ALA A 268 -17.82 1.44 4.51
C ALA A 268 -17.24 0.98 5.85
N THR A 269 -15.92 1.16 6.01
CA THR A 269 -15.15 0.81 7.19
C THR A 269 -13.98 1.78 7.36
N GLU A 270 -13.11 1.58 8.36
CA GLU A 270 -11.84 2.31 8.47
C GLU A 270 -10.88 2.10 7.28
N SER A 271 -11.08 1.04 6.50
CA SER A 271 -10.26 0.68 5.34
C SER A 271 -10.91 1.06 4.01
N PHE A 272 -12.22 1.15 3.95
CA PHE A 272 -12.99 1.52 2.78
C PHE A 272 -13.95 2.65 3.15
N GLY A 273 -13.60 3.87 2.78
CA GLY A 273 -14.39 5.07 3.05
C GLY A 273 -15.42 5.35 1.95
N TYR A 274 -16.34 6.24 2.26
CA TYR A 274 -17.39 6.71 1.36
C TYR A 274 -17.40 8.23 1.37
N ASN A 275 -17.44 8.87 0.19
CA ASN A 275 -17.42 10.31 0.02
C ASN A 275 -18.54 10.77 -0.93
N GLU A 276 -19.17 11.89 -0.59
CA GLU A 276 -20.19 12.57 -1.37
C GLU A 276 -19.79 14.00 -1.76
N ASP A 277 -18.60 14.46 -1.36
CA ASP A 277 -18.07 15.78 -1.71
C ASP A 277 -17.29 15.73 -3.03
N GLU A 278 -17.28 16.84 -3.76
CA GLU A 278 -16.52 17.02 -5.01
C GLU A 278 -15.03 17.31 -4.71
N ILE A 279 -14.30 16.26 -4.33
CA ILE A 279 -12.88 16.32 -3.93
C ILE A 279 -11.92 16.14 -5.11
N VAL A 280 -10.68 16.57 -4.89
CA VAL A 280 -9.55 16.39 -5.80
C VAL A 280 -8.36 15.75 -5.10
N SER A 281 -7.30 15.42 -5.83
CA SER A 281 -6.15 14.66 -5.32
C SER A 281 -5.42 15.30 -4.13
N SER A 282 -5.45 16.62 -3.98
CA SER A 282 -4.83 17.30 -2.83
C SER A 282 -5.59 17.10 -1.52
N ASP A 283 -6.90 16.83 -1.58
CA ASP A 283 -7.77 16.69 -0.40
C ASP A 283 -7.54 15.36 0.32
N ILE A 284 -6.98 14.38 -0.39
CA ILE A 284 -6.73 13.05 0.17
C ILE A 284 -5.30 12.83 0.67
N VAL A 285 -4.44 13.86 0.60
CA VAL A 285 -3.06 13.77 1.10
C VAL A 285 -3.06 13.53 2.60
N GLY A 286 -2.31 12.51 3.04
CA GLY A 286 -2.24 12.09 4.44
C GLY A 286 -3.40 11.20 4.89
N MET A 287 -4.34 10.87 4.03
CA MET A 287 -5.47 10.00 4.33
C MET A 287 -5.03 8.60 4.77
N ARG A 288 -5.72 8.03 5.76
CA ARG A 288 -5.46 6.68 6.30
C ARG A 288 -6.45 5.62 5.86
N VAL A 289 -7.49 6.01 5.15
CA VAL A 289 -8.44 5.08 4.52
C VAL A 289 -7.74 4.45 3.32
N GLY A 290 -7.83 3.14 3.17
CA GLY A 290 -7.14 2.40 2.10
C GLY A 290 -7.68 2.71 0.70
N SER A 291 -8.99 2.94 0.63
CA SER A 291 -9.74 3.26 -0.59
C SER A 291 -10.92 4.14 -0.19
N LEU A 292 -11.02 5.34 -0.74
CA LEU A 292 -12.12 6.27 -0.50
C LEU A 292 -13.01 6.31 -1.73
N PHE A 293 -14.14 5.62 -1.67
CA PHE A 293 -15.12 5.60 -2.75
C PHE A 293 -15.72 6.99 -2.97
N ASP A 294 -15.81 7.42 -4.22
CA ASP A 294 -16.35 8.70 -4.64
C ASP A 294 -17.72 8.51 -5.28
N ALA A 295 -18.79 8.75 -4.53
CA ALA A 295 -20.16 8.57 -4.99
C ALA A 295 -20.56 9.56 -6.10
N THR A 296 -19.85 10.69 -6.22
CA THR A 296 -20.13 11.72 -7.24
C THR A 296 -19.69 11.28 -8.64
N GLN A 297 -18.84 10.26 -8.73
CA GLN A 297 -18.24 9.75 -9.98
C GLN A 297 -18.91 8.47 -10.50
N THR A 298 -19.95 7.97 -9.83
CA THR A 298 -20.64 6.75 -10.24
C THR A 298 -21.44 6.98 -11.52
N MET A 299 -21.19 6.14 -12.53
CA MET A 299 -21.95 6.16 -13.79
C MET A 299 -22.49 4.77 -14.08
N VAL A 300 -23.72 4.71 -14.58
CA VAL A 300 -24.43 3.47 -14.89
C VAL A 300 -25.08 3.59 -16.27
N SER A 301 -24.93 2.58 -17.11
CA SER A 301 -25.57 2.52 -18.44
C SER A 301 -26.06 1.09 -18.72
N PRO A 302 -27.36 0.85 -18.85
CA PRO A 302 -27.90 -0.43 -19.28
C PRO A 302 -27.39 -0.77 -20.70
N ILE A 303 -26.96 -2.04 -20.90
CA ILE A 303 -26.47 -2.51 -22.20
C ILE A 303 -27.32 -3.65 -22.79
N GLY A 304 -28.46 -3.91 -22.20
CA GLY A 304 -29.38 -4.98 -22.58
C GLY A 304 -29.03 -6.33 -21.96
N ASN A 305 -29.91 -7.32 -22.21
CA ASN A 305 -29.76 -8.69 -21.71
C ASN A 305 -29.61 -8.80 -20.18
N GLY A 306 -30.19 -7.88 -19.41
CA GLY A 306 -30.08 -7.84 -17.94
C GLY A 306 -28.69 -7.41 -17.45
N GLN A 307 -27.87 -6.78 -18.30
CA GLN A 307 -26.52 -6.35 -17.97
C GLN A 307 -26.39 -4.82 -17.92
N THR A 308 -25.46 -4.38 -17.13
CA THR A 308 -25.15 -2.96 -16.94
C THR A 308 -23.65 -2.70 -17.04
N GLN A 309 -23.30 -1.63 -17.74
CA GLN A 309 -21.96 -1.06 -17.68
C GLN A 309 -21.92 -0.07 -16.52
N VAL A 310 -20.95 -0.22 -15.63
CA VAL A 310 -20.79 0.58 -14.41
C VAL A 310 -19.40 1.18 -14.36
N GLN A 311 -19.32 2.49 -14.09
CA GLN A 311 -18.08 3.13 -13.64
C GLN A 311 -18.18 3.37 -12.14
N VAL A 312 -17.14 2.97 -11.40
CA VAL A 312 -16.91 3.33 -9.99
C VAL A 312 -15.51 3.86 -9.82
N VAL A 313 -15.35 4.81 -8.90
CA VAL A 313 -14.10 5.54 -8.69
C VAL A 313 -13.75 5.55 -7.20
N SER A 314 -12.48 5.34 -6.89
CA SER A 314 -11.96 5.50 -5.52
C SER A 314 -10.65 6.26 -5.52
N TRP A 315 -10.49 7.12 -4.51
CA TRP A 315 -9.28 7.86 -4.20
C TRP A 315 -8.39 7.11 -3.22
N TYR A 316 -7.10 7.31 -3.30
CA TYR A 316 -6.13 6.81 -2.32
C TYR A 316 -4.87 7.67 -2.28
N ASP A 317 -4.39 7.98 -1.10
CA ASP A 317 -3.01 8.43 -0.96
C ASP A 317 -2.11 7.20 -1.19
N ASN A 318 -1.45 7.14 -2.34
CA ASN A 318 -0.66 5.98 -2.75
C ASN A 318 0.48 5.66 -1.77
N GLU A 319 0.84 6.58 -0.89
CA GLU A 319 1.80 6.37 0.19
C GLU A 319 1.09 6.09 1.52
N ASN A 320 0.31 7.04 2.05
CA ASN A 320 -0.21 6.96 3.42
C ASN A 320 -1.42 6.02 3.57
N SER A 321 -2.36 5.98 2.59
CA SER A 321 -3.45 5.01 2.58
C SER A 321 -2.93 3.58 2.54
N TYR A 322 -1.98 3.31 1.63
CA TYR A 322 -1.34 2.01 1.51
C TYR A 322 -0.60 1.62 2.80
N THR A 323 0.17 2.54 3.35
CA THR A 323 0.89 2.32 4.61
C THR A 323 -0.07 1.98 5.75
N SER A 324 -1.23 2.63 5.82
CA SER A 324 -2.24 2.35 6.85
C SER A 324 -2.81 0.93 6.75
N GLN A 325 -3.10 0.47 5.53
CA GLN A 325 -3.57 -0.91 5.28
C GLN A 325 -2.50 -1.93 5.68
N MET A 326 -1.26 -1.66 5.34
CA MET A 326 -0.12 -2.50 5.70
C MET A 326 0.10 -2.55 7.22
N VAL A 327 0.02 -1.41 7.91
CA VAL A 327 0.12 -1.35 9.37
C VAL A 327 -0.98 -2.16 10.05
N ARG A 328 -2.25 -2.06 9.59
CA ARG A 328 -3.34 -2.92 10.07
C ARG A 328 -3.07 -4.39 9.82
N THR A 329 -2.55 -4.73 8.63
CA THR A 329 -2.17 -6.11 8.27
C THR A 329 -1.08 -6.65 9.18
N ILE A 330 -0.05 -5.85 9.52
CA ILE A 330 1.03 -6.23 10.45
C ILE A 330 0.46 -6.66 11.81
N LYS A 331 -0.42 -5.85 12.40
CA LYS A 331 -1.03 -6.15 13.70
C LYS A 331 -1.83 -7.44 13.64
N TYR A 332 -2.78 -7.52 12.71
CA TYR A 332 -3.59 -8.72 12.53
C TYR A 332 -2.75 -9.98 12.33
N PHE A 333 -1.74 -9.90 11.47
CA PHE A 333 -0.85 -11.03 11.17
C PHE A 333 -0.02 -11.46 12.39
N ALA A 334 0.47 -10.52 13.18
CA ALA A 334 1.20 -10.82 14.41
C ALA A 334 0.33 -11.53 15.45
N GLU A 335 -0.94 -11.10 15.58
CA GLU A 335 -1.90 -11.62 16.56
C GLU A 335 -2.44 -13.03 16.23
N LEU A 336 -2.16 -13.57 15.06
CA LEU A 336 -2.52 -14.93 14.67
C LEU A 336 -1.67 -16.05 15.35
N GLY A 337 -0.88 -15.72 16.34
CA GLY A 337 -0.11 -16.70 17.13
C GLY A 337 1.30 -16.92 16.61
#